data_c11285e5c4eb0c67fd73ab469d902209
#
_entry.id   c11285e5c4eb0c67fd73ab469d902209
#
_cell.length_a   1.000
_cell.length_b   1.000
_cell.length_c   1.000
_cell.angle_alpha   90.00
_cell.angle_beta   90.00
_cell.angle_gamma   90.00
#
_symmetry.space_group_name_H-M   'P 1'
#
loop_
_entity.id
_entity.type
_entity.pdbx_description
1 polymer ?
#
loop_
_entity_poly.entity_id
_entity_poly.type
_entity_poly.pdbx_seq_one_letter_code
_entity_poly.pdbx_strand_id
1 'polypeptide(L)'
;LKHYDIIVGKTPVEIHRYSDVNVTKYYNKIYQAYSHEGLSHELRPMDFLGTNVYTPADDFNAFYIFNHLWHHFLTSGIGLRQFCDWMMFLHVRKDEIDRAKLKKIIDDMDMMRPWQTFGCVLVDELGMPEDEFPFYDSRKRNKVSKVIARVLEEGNFGKEREMYKDRSKEGYFQGKVKSLYLHFSRSIQLFIMFPSHTLRQFGYTFRRGMMAVWKDKLN
;
A
#
# COMPACT_ATOMS: atom_id res chain seq x y z
N LEU A 1 11.43 -1.42 16.33
CA LEU A 1 10.23 -0.59 16.47
C LEU A 1 10.05 0.20 15.19
N LYS A 2 8.84 0.14 14.59
CA LYS A 2 8.51 0.81 13.32
C LYS A 2 7.99 2.25 13.58
N HIS A 3 7.29 2.42 14.67
CA HIS A 3 6.71 3.70 15.10
C HIS A 3 6.72 3.81 16.64
N TYR A 4 6.54 5.02 17.12
CA TYR A 4 6.32 5.37 18.52
C TYR A 4 4.99 6.09 18.65
N ASP A 5 4.17 5.66 19.61
CA ASP A 5 2.91 6.30 19.92
C ASP A 5 3.14 7.30 21.06
N ILE A 6 2.75 8.55 20.85
CA ILE A 6 2.78 9.60 21.87
C ILE A 6 1.40 10.25 22.00
N ILE A 7 1.13 10.87 23.13
CA ILE A 7 -0.09 11.65 23.33
C ILE A 7 0.32 13.13 23.45
N VAL A 8 -0.22 13.95 22.55
CA VAL A 8 -0.04 15.40 22.56
C VAL A 8 -1.37 16.04 23.00
N GLY A 9 -1.44 16.49 24.24
CA GLY A 9 -2.69 16.92 24.83
C GLY A 9 -3.68 15.75 25.01
N LYS A 10 -4.70 15.69 24.15
CA LYS A 10 -5.68 14.57 24.08
C LYS A 10 -5.61 13.78 22.78
N THR A 11 -4.69 14.14 21.89
CA THR A 11 -4.58 13.56 20.55
C THR A 11 -3.49 12.49 20.52
N PRO A 12 -3.81 11.24 20.13
CA PRO A 12 -2.78 10.24 19.85
C PRO A 12 -2.04 10.60 18.55
N VAL A 13 -0.71 10.55 18.59
CA VAL A 13 0.17 10.84 17.46
C VAL A 13 1.14 9.67 17.28
N GLU A 14 1.19 9.11 16.07
CA GLU A 14 2.18 8.11 15.70
C GLU A 14 3.39 8.79 15.03
N ILE A 15 4.57 8.55 15.58
CA ILE A 15 5.83 8.99 14.98
C ILE A 15 6.48 7.81 14.28
N HIS A 16 6.56 7.86 12.97
CA HIS A 16 7.17 6.81 12.16
C HIS A 16 8.65 7.07 11.94
N ARG A 17 9.50 6.06 12.22
CA ARG A 17 10.92 6.10 11.88
C ARG A 17 11.18 6.01 10.37
N TYR A 18 10.30 5.31 9.66
CA TYR A 18 10.34 5.12 8.23
C TYR A 18 8.96 5.40 7.65
N SER A 19 8.90 6.05 6.52
CA SER A 19 7.62 6.33 5.83
C SER A 19 6.86 5.05 5.49
N ASP A 20 7.56 4.02 5.02
CA ASP A 20 7.07 2.64 4.84
C ASP A 20 8.22 1.65 4.83
N VAL A 21 7.92 0.34 4.81
CA VAL A 21 8.91 -0.74 4.76
C VAL A 21 8.49 -1.78 3.72
N ASN A 22 9.34 -2.00 2.73
CA ASN A 22 9.10 -2.99 1.69
C ASN A 22 9.50 -4.42 2.12
N VAL A 23 8.83 -5.41 1.55
CA VAL A 23 8.92 -6.82 1.97
C VAL A 23 10.29 -7.47 1.71
N THR A 24 11.02 -7.06 0.68
CA THR A 24 12.35 -7.59 0.39
C THR A 24 13.43 -6.59 0.76
N LYS A 25 14.59 -7.08 1.20
CA LYS A 25 15.73 -6.21 1.52
C LYS A 25 16.17 -5.35 0.32
N TYR A 26 16.10 -5.91 -0.89
CA TYR A 26 16.48 -5.22 -2.12
C TYR A 26 15.59 -4.01 -2.38
N TYR A 27 14.28 -4.21 -2.51
CA TYR A 27 13.34 -3.10 -2.75
C TYR A 27 13.23 -2.16 -1.55
N ASN A 28 13.40 -2.66 -0.34
CA ASN A 28 13.45 -1.80 0.83
C ASN A 28 14.63 -0.83 0.79
N LYS A 29 15.81 -1.30 0.35
CA LYS A 29 16.99 -0.42 0.19
C LYS A 29 16.73 0.68 -0.84
N ILE A 30 16.15 0.33 -1.99
CA ILE A 30 15.78 1.29 -3.04
C ILE A 30 14.75 2.29 -2.50
N TYR A 31 13.67 1.80 -1.90
CA TYR A 31 12.62 2.65 -1.35
C TYR A 31 13.16 3.63 -0.28
N GLN A 32 14.00 3.15 0.65
CA GLN A 32 14.57 4.02 1.69
C GLN A 32 15.49 5.10 1.10
N ALA A 33 16.18 4.84 -0.02
CA ALA A 33 16.98 5.86 -0.69
C ALA A 33 16.08 6.98 -1.26
N TYR A 34 15.00 6.63 -1.98
CA TYR A 34 14.01 7.60 -2.46
C TYR A 34 13.28 8.32 -1.32
N SER A 35 12.91 7.60 -0.27
CA SER A 35 12.25 8.18 0.90
C SER A 35 13.16 9.18 1.62
N HIS A 36 14.45 8.87 1.76
CA HIS A 36 15.42 9.79 2.35
C HIS A 36 15.59 11.06 1.50
N GLU A 37 15.71 10.91 0.19
CA GLU A 37 15.81 12.04 -0.74
C GLU A 37 14.57 12.92 -0.68
N GLY A 38 13.39 12.33 -0.89
CA GLY A 38 12.12 13.06 -0.92
C GLY A 38 11.70 13.68 0.43
N LEU A 39 12.17 13.14 1.55
CA LEU A 39 11.83 13.64 2.90
C LEU A 39 12.92 14.51 3.53
N SER A 40 14.09 14.64 2.92
CA SER A 40 15.20 15.41 3.49
C SER A 40 15.69 16.54 2.59
N HIS A 41 15.62 16.38 1.27
CA HIS A 41 16.24 17.30 0.32
C HIS A 41 15.26 17.99 -0.64
N GLU A 42 14.16 17.32 -0.99
CA GLU A 42 13.18 17.83 -1.96
C GLU A 42 11.87 18.28 -1.30
N LEU A 43 11.96 18.83 -0.07
CA LEU A 43 10.78 19.32 0.66
C LEU A 43 10.26 20.63 0.08
N ARG A 44 8.93 20.75 -0.01
CA ARG A 44 8.26 21.97 -0.45
C ARG A 44 7.53 22.62 0.72
N PRO A 45 7.68 23.95 0.90
CA PRO A 45 6.90 24.67 1.89
C PRO A 45 5.43 24.75 1.45
N MET A 46 4.53 24.59 2.40
CA MET A 46 3.09 24.76 2.24
C MET A 46 2.57 25.55 3.43
N ASP A 47 1.78 26.60 3.19
CA ASP A 47 1.10 27.28 4.27
C ASP A 47 -0.08 26.42 4.77
N PHE A 48 -0.10 26.17 6.05
CA PHE A 48 -1.20 25.48 6.72
C PHE A 48 -1.65 26.34 7.93
N LEU A 49 -2.76 27.04 7.76
CA LEU A 49 -3.35 27.91 8.79
C LEU A 49 -2.34 28.94 9.33
N GLY A 50 -1.57 29.58 8.45
CA GLY A 50 -0.57 30.57 8.80
C GLY A 50 0.75 29.99 9.36
N THR A 51 0.94 28.68 9.28
CA THR A 51 2.17 28.00 9.68
C THR A 51 2.79 27.29 8.48
N ASN A 52 4.07 27.53 8.23
CA ASN A 52 4.78 26.80 7.18
C ASN A 52 5.02 25.34 7.63
N VAL A 53 4.43 24.41 6.88
CA VAL A 53 4.73 22.97 6.95
C VAL A 53 5.47 22.55 5.69
N TYR A 54 6.22 21.46 5.77
CA TYR A 54 6.97 20.95 4.62
C TYR A 54 6.37 19.64 4.15
N THR A 55 6.16 19.52 2.85
CA THR A 55 5.67 18.31 2.18
C THR A 55 6.74 17.75 1.26
N PRO A 56 6.76 16.44 1.00
CA PRO A 56 7.64 15.85 -0.01
C PRO A 56 7.39 16.42 -1.40
N ALA A 57 8.35 16.27 -2.31
CA ALA A 57 8.14 16.53 -3.73
C ALA A 57 6.99 15.68 -4.29
N ASP A 58 6.28 16.23 -5.29
CA ASP A 58 5.02 15.63 -5.76
C ASP A 58 5.20 14.28 -6.45
N ASP A 59 6.30 14.09 -7.16
CA ASP A 59 6.66 12.82 -7.79
C ASP A 59 6.89 11.72 -6.75
N PHE A 60 7.66 12.01 -5.69
CA PHE A 60 7.83 11.07 -4.58
C PHE A 60 6.52 10.84 -3.82
N ASN A 61 5.74 11.88 -3.55
CA ASN A 61 4.49 11.78 -2.81
C ASN A 61 3.43 10.99 -3.58
N ALA A 62 3.33 11.17 -4.91
CA ALA A 62 2.48 10.37 -5.77
C ALA A 62 2.80 8.87 -5.66
N PHE A 63 4.11 8.53 -5.67
CA PHE A 63 4.56 7.16 -5.50
C PHE A 63 4.33 6.65 -4.06
N TYR A 64 4.59 7.47 -3.04
CA TYR A 64 4.42 7.11 -1.64
C TYR A 64 2.97 6.73 -1.32
N ILE A 65 1.99 7.56 -1.74
CA ILE A 65 0.56 7.28 -1.52
C ILE A 65 0.18 5.96 -2.19
N PHE A 66 0.62 5.74 -3.43
CA PHE A 66 0.40 4.49 -4.14
C PHE A 66 1.07 3.28 -3.45
N ASN A 67 2.34 3.40 -3.05
CA ASN A 67 3.07 2.31 -2.39
C ASN A 67 2.40 1.92 -1.06
N HIS A 68 1.91 2.89 -0.31
CA HIS A 68 1.17 2.67 0.93
C HIS A 68 -0.17 1.96 0.67
N LEU A 69 -0.94 2.45 -0.31
CA LEU A 69 -2.18 1.81 -0.78
C LEU A 69 -1.94 0.38 -1.24
N TRP A 70 -0.89 0.16 -2.04
CA TRP A 70 -0.48 -1.16 -2.51
C TRP A 70 -0.09 -2.11 -1.37
N HIS A 71 0.69 -1.62 -0.40
CA HIS A 71 1.05 -2.39 0.79
C HIS A 71 -0.19 -2.91 1.52
N HIS A 72 -1.16 -2.03 1.76
CA HIS A 72 -2.42 -2.40 2.41
C HIS A 72 -3.27 -3.34 1.55
N PHE A 73 -3.33 -3.13 0.25
CA PHE A 73 -4.01 -4.05 -0.67
C PHE A 73 -3.45 -5.48 -0.58
N LEU A 74 -2.13 -5.63 -0.46
CA LEU A 74 -1.50 -6.94 -0.30
C LEU A 74 -1.70 -7.55 1.10
N THR A 75 -1.84 -6.76 2.14
CA THR A 75 -1.76 -7.22 3.54
C THR A 75 -3.07 -7.10 4.30
N SER A 76 -3.56 -5.90 4.53
CA SER A 76 -4.65 -5.60 5.46
C SER A 76 -5.99 -5.30 4.80
N GLY A 77 -6.01 -5.03 3.49
CA GLY A 77 -7.18 -4.54 2.78
C GLY A 77 -7.27 -3.02 2.78
N ILE A 78 -7.95 -2.49 1.77
CA ILE A 78 -8.16 -1.05 1.55
C ILE A 78 -9.60 -0.80 1.17
N GLY A 79 -10.08 0.43 1.40
CA GLY A 79 -11.37 0.90 0.91
C GLY A 79 -11.23 1.79 -0.32
N LEU A 80 -12.34 2.09 -0.98
CA LEU A 80 -12.37 3.00 -2.14
C LEU A 80 -11.89 4.41 -1.80
N ARG A 81 -12.03 4.84 -0.55
CA ARG A 81 -11.56 6.15 -0.10
C ARG A 81 -10.06 6.35 -0.40
N GLN A 82 -9.23 5.36 -0.16
CA GLN A 82 -7.79 5.47 -0.42
C GLN A 82 -7.49 5.64 -1.92
N PHE A 83 -8.30 5.04 -2.81
CA PHE A 83 -8.22 5.30 -4.25
C PHE A 83 -8.61 6.74 -4.56
N CYS A 84 -9.68 7.26 -3.96
CA CYS A 84 -10.11 8.65 -4.15
C CYS A 84 -9.05 9.64 -3.64
N ASP A 85 -8.44 9.38 -2.48
CA ASP A 85 -7.38 10.23 -1.93
C ASP A 85 -6.17 10.30 -2.90
N TRP A 86 -5.76 9.14 -3.47
CA TRP A 86 -4.69 9.09 -4.47
C TRP A 86 -5.09 9.79 -5.78
N MET A 87 -6.30 9.54 -6.28
CA MET A 87 -6.85 10.21 -7.47
C MET A 87 -6.84 11.73 -7.33
N MET A 88 -7.35 12.24 -6.21
CA MET A 88 -7.40 13.67 -5.93
C MET A 88 -6.00 14.29 -5.85
N PHE A 89 -5.03 13.58 -5.25
CA PHE A 89 -3.65 14.04 -5.25
C PHE A 89 -3.09 14.16 -6.67
N LEU A 90 -3.25 13.13 -7.50
CA LEU A 90 -2.78 13.14 -8.89
C LEU A 90 -3.46 14.23 -9.70
N HIS A 91 -4.78 14.42 -9.55
CA HIS A 91 -5.55 15.46 -10.23
C HIS A 91 -5.06 16.87 -9.87
N VAL A 92 -4.95 17.15 -8.58
CA VAL A 92 -4.56 18.49 -8.08
C VAL A 92 -3.09 18.81 -8.39
N ARG A 93 -2.23 17.80 -8.45
CA ARG A 93 -0.77 17.97 -8.60
C ARG A 93 -0.23 17.54 -9.96
N LYS A 94 -1.09 17.32 -10.96
CA LYS A 94 -0.73 16.77 -12.29
C LYS A 94 0.36 17.55 -13.02
N ASP A 95 0.38 18.86 -12.86
CA ASP A 95 1.30 19.77 -13.56
C ASP A 95 2.64 19.92 -12.82
N GLU A 96 2.69 19.59 -11.52
CA GLU A 96 3.88 19.67 -10.68
C GLU A 96 4.63 18.33 -10.56
N ILE A 97 4.01 17.23 -10.94
CA ILE A 97 4.63 15.90 -10.89
C ILE A 97 5.70 15.79 -11.98
N ASP A 98 6.97 15.64 -11.59
CA ASP A 98 8.03 15.24 -12.52
C ASP A 98 7.81 13.78 -12.95
N ARG A 99 7.21 13.63 -14.14
CA ARG A 99 6.88 12.30 -14.69
C ARG A 99 8.13 11.44 -14.94
N ALA A 100 9.29 12.02 -15.21
CA ALA A 100 10.52 11.26 -15.43
C ALA A 100 11.05 10.68 -14.12
N LYS A 101 11.09 11.49 -13.05
CA LYS A 101 11.44 11.02 -11.71
C LYS A 101 10.44 9.97 -11.22
N LEU A 102 9.14 10.24 -11.33
CA LEU A 102 8.09 9.30 -10.94
C LEU A 102 8.24 7.96 -11.68
N LYS A 103 8.46 8.00 -13.01
CA LYS A 103 8.68 6.79 -13.80
C LYS A 103 9.88 5.98 -13.29
N LYS A 104 10.97 6.68 -13.00
CA LYS A 104 12.19 6.04 -12.49
C LYS A 104 11.93 5.33 -11.17
N ILE A 105 11.23 5.96 -10.23
CA ILE A 105 10.88 5.34 -8.93
C ILE A 105 10.02 4.09 -9.15
N ILE A 106 9.00 4.18 -9.99
CA ILE A 106 8.07 3.08 -10.30
C ILE A 106 8.83 1.90 -10.93
N ASP A 107 9.73 2.16 -11.89
CA ASP A 107 10.49 1.13 -12.58
C ASP A 107 11.52 0.47 -11.64
N ASP A 108 12.28 1.25 -10.89
CA ASP A 108 13.28 0.74 -9.92
C ASP A 108 12.62 -0.13 -8.82
N MET A 109 11.37 0.15 -8.49
CA MET A 109 10.58 -0.60 -7.52
C MET A 109 9.84 -1.80 -8.16
N ASP A 110 9.91 -1.98 -9.47
CA ASP A 110 9.17 -2.99 -10.25
C ASP A 110 7.64 -2.87 -10.03
N MET A 111 7.13 -1.64 -10.01
CA MET A 111 5.74 -1.34 -9.65
C MET A 111 4.89 -0.85 -10.84
N MET A 112 5.43 -0.80 -12.06
CA MET A 112 4.70 -0.27 -13.23
C MET A 112 3.39 -1.04 -13.49
N ARG A 113 3.42 -2.36 -13.38
CA ARG A 113 2.22 -3.19 -13.62
C ARG A 113 1.10 -2.93 -12.59
N PRO A 114 1.34 -2.97 -11.27
CA PRO A 114 0.30 -2.61 -10.30
C PRO A 114 -0.11 -1.13 -10.40
N TRP A 115 0.82 -0.20 -10.65
CA TRP A 115 0.53 1.21 -10.89
C TRP A 115 -0.52 1.38 -11.99
N GLN A 116 -0.26 0.83 -13.18
CA GLN A 116 -1.18 0.91 -14.33
C GLN A 116 -2.50 0.19 -14.08
N THR A 117 -2.49 -0.96 -13.39
CA THR A 117 -3.73 -1.67 -13.05
C THR A 117 -4.63 -0.84 -12.12
N PHE A 118 -4.03 -0.17 -11.13
CA PHE A 118 -4.77 0.70 -10.22
C PHE A 118 -5.16 2.01 -10.90
N GLY A 119 -4.34 2.51 -11.84
CA GLY A 119 -4.70 3.61 -12.72
C GLY A 119 -5.96 3.34 -13.53
N CYS A 120 -6.11 2.12 -14.06
CA CYS A 120 -7.37 1.73 -14.70
C CYS A 120 -8.57 1.76 -13.73
N VAL A 121 -8.38 1.52 -12.43
CA VAL A 121 -9.47 1.73 -11.46
C VAL A 121 -9.84 3.21 -11.37
N LEU A 122 -8.86 4.11 -11.32
CA LEU A 122 -9.13 5.55 -11.24
C LEU A 122 -9.81 6.08 -12.51
N VAL A 123 -9.32 5.67 -13.67
CA VAL A 123 -9.81 6.18 -14.96
C VAL A 123 -11.13 5.52 -15.35
N ASP A 124 -11.17 4.20 -15.37
CA ASP A 124 -12.30 3.45 -15.93
C ASP A 124 -13.53 3.40 -14.98
N GLU A 125 -13.32 3.46 -13.66
CA GLU A 125 -14.39 3.27 -12.67
C GLU A 125 -14.68 4.50 -11.81
N LEU A 126 -13.65 5.34 -11.55
CA LEU A 126 -13.83 6.54 -10.73
C LEU A 126 -13.86 7.83 -11.55
N GLY A 127 -13.69 7.76 -12.89
CA GLY A 127 -13.89 8.88 -13.80
C GLY A 127 -12.73 9.89 -13.84
N MET A 128 -11.52 9.50 -13.46
CA MET A 128 -10.34 10.34 -13.64
C MET A 128 -10.06 10.54 -15.14
N PRO A 129 -9.75 11.77 -15.62
CA PRO A 129 -9.30 11.98 -16.99
C PRO A 129 -8.04 11.15 -17.29
N GLU A 130 -8.02 10.49 -18.45
CA GLU A 130 -6.93 9.60 -18.86
C GLU A 130 -5.57 10.29 -18.94
N ASP A 131 -5.54 11.51 -19.43
CA ASP A 131 -4.34 12.35 -19.59
C ASP A 131 -3.76 12.83 -18.26
N GLU A 132 -4.56 12.86 -17.20
CA GLU A 132 -4.11 13.22 -15.85
C GLU A 132 -3.44 12.05 -15.12
N PHE A 133 -3.75 10.79 -15.50
CA PHE A 133 -3.10 9.65 -14.86
C PHE A 133 -1.73 9.34 -15.49
N PRO A 134 -0.62 9.46 -14.76
CA PRO A 134 0.71 9.19 -15.31
C PRO A 134 0.85 7.72 -15.74
N PHE A 135 1.24 7.49 -17.00
CA PHE A 135 1.52 6.18 -17.60
C PHE A 135 0.29 5.26 -17.71
N TYR A 136 -0.89 5.82 -17.93
CA TYR A 136 -2.09 5.02 -18.18
C TYR A 136 -1.86 4.01 -19.32
N ASP A 137 -2.36 2.79 -19.10
CA ASP A 137 -2.32 1.72 -20.09
C ASP A 137 -3.62 0.90 -20.04
N SER A 138 -4.54 1.19 -20.95
CA SER A 138 -5.86 0.53 -21.03
C SER A 138 -5.79 -1.00 -21.15
N ARG A 139 -4.65 -1.58 -21.59
CA ARG A 139 -4.44 -3.03 -21.65
C ARG A 139 -4.42 -3.69 -20.26
N LYS A 140 -4.29 -2.92 -19.19
CA LYS A 140 -4.27 -3.41 -17.81
C LYS A 140 -5.66 -3.48 -17.16
N ARG A 141 -6.71 -3.02 -17.84
CA ARG A 141 -8.10 -3.02 -17.34
C ARG A 141 -8.69 -4.41 -17.07
N ASN A 142 -8.12 -5.45 -17.66
CA ASN A 142 -8.60 -6.83 -17.49
C ASN A 142 -8.59 -7.35 -16.04
N LYS A 143 -7.99 -6.61 -15.10
CA LYS A 143 -7.92 -6.95 -13.68
C LYS A 143 -8.74 -6.02 -12.78
N VAL A 144 -9.28 -4.93 -13.33
CA VAL A 144 -10.01 -3.90 -12.59
C VAL A 144 -11.16 -4.49 -11.78
N SER A 145 -12.01 -5.30 -12.42
CA SER A 145 -13.15 -5.94 -11.74
C SER A 145 -12.72 -6.79 -10.53
N LYS A 146 -11.60 -7.50 -10.64
CA LYS A 146 -11.05 -8.30 -9.53
C LYS A 146 -10.48 -7.43 -8.42
N VAL A 147 -9.83 -6.32 -8.76
CA VAL A 147 -9.33 -5.35 -7.77
C VAL A 147 -10.49 -4.75 -7.01
N ILE A 148 -11.52 -4.26 -7.71
CA ILE A 148 -12.70 -3.65 -7.08
C ILE A 148 -13.47 -4.66 -6.23
N ALA A 149 -13.76 -5.86 -6.76
CA ALA A 149 -14.42 -6.89 -5.99
C ALA A 149 -13.70 -7.15 -4.66
N ARG A 150 -12.36 -7.24 -4.70
CA ARG A 150 -11.56 -7.42 -3.51
C ARG A 150 -11.61 -6.23 -2.55
N VAL A 151 -11.57 -5.00 -3.06
CA VAL A 151 -11.67 -3.78 -2.24
C VAL A 151 -13.01 -3.73 -1.51
N LEU A 152 -14.09 -4.07 -2.20
CA LEU A 152 -15.43 -4.10 -1.60
C LEU A 152 -15.62 -5.25 -0.60
N GLU A 153 -15.04 -6.43 -0.88
CA GLU A 153 -15.11 -7.60 0.00
C GLU A 153 -14.30 -7.39 1.29
N GLU A 154 -13.12 -6.79 1.20
CA GLU A 154 -12.24 -6.64 2.36
C GLU A 154 -12.51 -5.38 3.18
N GLY A 155 -13.00 -4.32 2.55
CA GLY A 155 -13.23 -3.03 3.18
C GLY A 155 -11.97 -2.38 3.74
N ASN A 156 -12.15 -1.30 4.48
CA ASN A 156 -11.05 -0.54 5.05
C ASN A 156 -10.32 -1.35 6.14
N PHE A 157 -9.03 -1.59 5.94
CA PHE A 157 -8.17 -2.43 6.80
C PHE A 157 -8.71 -3.86 7.01
N GLY A 158 -9.47 -4.37 6.05
CA GLY A 158 -10.02 -5.72 6.10
C GLY A 158 -11.04 -5.96 7.22
N LYS A 159 -11.68 -4.90 7.73
CA LYS A 159 -12.66 -4.99 8.81
C LYS A 159 -13.86 -5.85 8.44
N GLU A 160 -14.22 -5.89 7.17
CA GLU A 160 -15.34 -6.69 6.65
C GLU A 160 -14.97 -8.16 6.43
N ARG A 161 -13.71 -8.54 6.61
CA ARG A 161 -13.28 -9.93 6.41
C ARG A 161 -13.92 -10.87 7.43
N GLU A 162 -14.35 -12.01 6.94
CA GLU A 162 -14.83 -13.14 7.76
C GLU A 162 -13.90 -13.49 8.93
N MET A 163 -12.57 -13.34 8.73
CA MET A 163 -11.58 -13.66 9.75
C MET A 163 -11.59 -12.70 10.96
N TYR A 164 -12.19 -11.51 10.84
CA TYR A 164 -12.33 -10.53 11.93
C TYR A 164 -13.75 -10.51 12.53
N LYS A 165 -14.69 -11.27 11.98
CA LYS A 165 -15.99 -11.44 12.61
C LYS A 165 -15.86 -12.18 13.94
N ASP A 166 -16.82 -11.97 14.85
CA ASP A 166 -16.78 -12.54 16.20
C ASP A 166 -16.56 -14.05 16.17
N ARG A 167 -15.45 -14.49 16.74
CA ARG A 167 -14.99 -15.88 16.81
C ARG A 167 -15.06 -16.45 18.21
N SER A 168 -15.76 -15.80 19.13
CA SER A 168 -15.88 -16.22 20.52
C SER A 168 -16.42 -17.65 20.70
N LYS A 169 -17.15 -18.15 19.67
CA LYS A 169 -17.76 -19.49 19.65
C LYS A 169 -16.92 -20.53 18.88
N GLU A 170 -15.80 -20.13 18.25
CA GLU A 170 -14.94 -21.06 17.50
C GLU A 170 -13.89 -21.69 18.43
N GLY A 171 -13.70 -23.01 18.33
CA GLY A 171 -12.59 -23.67 19.00
C GLY A 171 -11.25 -23.18 18.45
N TYR A 172 -10.23 -23.09 19.32
CA TYR A 172 -8.88 -22.57 18.97
C TYR A 172 -8.30 -23.21 17.69
N PHE A 173 -8.40 -24.53 17.55
CA PHE A 173 -7.89 -25.26 16.38
C PHE A 173 -8.70 -24.95 15.10
N GLN A 174 -10.04 -24.94 15.20
CA GLN A 174 -10.91 -24.58 14.07
C GLN A 174 -10.64 -23.17 13.58
N GLY A 175 -10.47 -22.23 14.50
CA GLY A 175 -10.10 -20.85 14.18
C GLY A 175 -8.78 -20.73 13.43
N LYS A 176 -7.75 -21.52 13.81
CA LYS A 176 -6.46 -21.54 13.09
C LYS A 176 -6.57 -22.14 11.69
N VAL A 177 -7.29 -23.24 11.52
CA VAL A 177 -7.49 -23.88 10.21
C VAL A 177 -8.25 -22.94 9.27
N LYS A 178 -9.33 -22.31 9.74
CA LYS A 178 -10.10 -21.34 8.96
C LYS A 178 -9.23 -20.14 8.56
N SER A 179 -8.44 -19.61 9.49
CA SER A 179 -7.51 -18.50 9.21
C SER A 179 -6.49 -18.90 8.13
N LEU A 180 -5.90 -20.08 8.22
CA LEU A 180 -4.95 -20.58 7.23
C LEU A 180 -5.60 -20.72 5.84
N TYR A 181 -6.80 -21.27 5.78
CA TYR A 181 -7.57 -21.40 4.54
C TYR A 181 -7.86 -20.03 3.90
N LEU A 182 -8.32 -19.06 4.69
CA LEU A 182 -8.60 -17.71 4.20
C LEU A 182 -7.33 -17.01 3.71
N HIS A 183 -6.22 -17.15 4.42
CA HIS A 183 -4.93 -16.62 3.96
C HIS A 183 -4.45 -17.27 2.66
N PHE A 184 -4.64 -18.57 2.53
CA PHE A 184 -4.26 -19.31 1.32
C PHE A 184 -5.12 -18.92 0.12
N SER A 185 -6.45 -18.90 0.28
CA SER A 185 -7.40 -18.47 -0.76
C SER A 185 -7.09 -17.04 -1.24
N ARG A 186 -6.82 -16.13 -0.30
CA ARG A 186 -6.41 -14.77 -0.59
C ARG A 186 -5.11 -14.73 -1.41
N SER A 187 -4.12 -15.51 -1.02
CA SER A 187 -2.82 -15.56 -1.71
C SER A 187 -2.98 -16.07 -3.15
N ILE A 188 -3.88 -17.01 -3.41
CA ILE A 188 -4.19 -17.49 -4.77
C ILE A 188 -4.81 -16.36 -5.60
N GLN A 189 -5.79 -15.64 -5.08
CA GLN A 189 -6.42 -14.52 -5.78
C GLN A 189 -5.39 -13.44 -6.15
N LEU A 190 -4.53 -13.07 -5.18
CA LEU A 190 -3.43 -12.13 -5.41
C LEU A 190 -2.42 -12.64 -6.42
N PHE A 191 -2.08 -13.92 -6.37
CA PHE A 191 -1.15 -14.55 -7.31
C PHE A 191 -1.66 -14.51 -8.76
N ILE A 192 -2.95 -14.74 -8.97
CA ILE A 192 -3.57 -14.62 -10.30
C ILE A 192 -3.46 -13.18 -10.84
N MET A 193 -3.63 -12.18 -9.98
CA MET A 193 -3.55 -10.77 -10.37
C MET A 193 -2.10 -10.28 -10.52
N PHE A 194 -1.25 -10.58 -9.53
CA PHE A 194 0.10 -10.03 -9.39
C PHE A 194 1.10 -11.10 -8.92
N PRO A 195 1.47 -12.07 -9.78
CA PRO A 195 2.24 -13.25 -9.36
C PRO A 195 3.59 -12.92 -8.72
N SER A 196 4.40 -12.05 -9.32
CA SER A 196 5.72 -11.68 -8.80
C SER A 196 5.66 -11.02 -7.42
N HIS A 197 4.70 -10.10 -7.23
CA HIS A 197 4.53 -9.39 -5.96
C HIS A 197 3.98 -10.32 -4.87
N THR A 198 3.04 -11.20 -5.22
CA THR A 198 2.49 -12.17 -4.27
C THR A 198 3.55 -13.17 -3.81
N LEU A 199 4.41 -13.65 -4.71
CA LEU A 199 5.51 -14.54 -4.33
C LEU A 199 6.50 -13.86 -3.38
N ARG A 200 6.83 -12.59 -3.62
CA ARG A 200 7.68 -11.80 -2.71
C ARG A 200 7.04 -11.64 -1.33
N GLN A 201 5.76 -11.30 -1.30
CA GLN A 201 4.99 -11.15 -0.06
C GLN A 201 4.89 -12.47 0.70
N PHE A 202 4.59 -13.57 0.01
CA PHE A 202 4.49 -14.90 0.61
C PHE A 202 5.82 -15.34 1.23
N GLY A 203 6.93 -15.20 0.51
CA GLY A 203 8.26 -15.53 1.01
C GLY A 203 8.64 -14.74 2.28
N TYR A 204 8.29 -13.45 2.32
CA TYR A 204 8.49 -12.62 3.52
C TYR A 204 7.64 -13.08 4.69
N THR A 205 6.34 -13.31 4.48
CA THR A 205 5.40 -13.73 5.53
C THR A 205 5.77 -15.11 6.08
N PHE A 206 6.12 -16.05 5.21
CA PHE A 206 6.56 -17.38 5.58
C PHE A 206 7.82 -17.35 6.45
N ARG A 207 8.83 -16.56 6.02
CA ARG A 207 10.07 -16.39 6.78
C ARG A 207 9.82 -15.78 8.17
N ARG A 208 8.95 -14.75 8.25
CA ARG A 208 8.57 -14.17 9.57
C ARG A 208 7.86 -15.17 10.46
N GLY A 209 6.93 -15.93 9.91
CA GLY A 209 6.22 -16.98 10.64
C GLY A 209 7.17 -18.03 11.20
N MET A 210 8.11 -18.53 10.39
CA MET A 210 9.13 -19.49 10.85
C MET A 210 10.02 -18.92 11.96
N MET A 211 10.45 -17.65 11.82
CA MET A 211 11.27 -17.01 12.86
C MET A 211 10.50 -16.78 14.17
N ALA A 212 9.19 -16.52 14.11
CA ALA A 212 8.36 -16.39 15.31
C ALA A 212 8.23 -17.73 16.03
N VAL A 213 7.92 -18.82 15.31
CA VAL A 213 7.85 -20.18 15.87
C VAL A 213 9.20 -20.62 16.47
N TRP A 214 10.31 -20.21 15.86
CA TRP A 214 11.65 -20.53 16.37
C TRP A 214 11.96 -19.78 17.67
N LYS A 215 11.56 -18.52 17.78
CA LYS A 215 11.73 -17.74 19.03
C LYS A 215 10.88 -18.26 20.18
N ASP A 216 9.63 -18.67 19.91
CA ASP A 216 8.75 -19.25 20.92
C ASP A 216 9.24 -20.63 21.45
N LYS A 217 10.08 -21.33 20.69
CA LYS A 217 10.70 -22.60 21.13
C LYS A 217 11.98 -22.41 21.95
N LEU A 218 12.53 -21.19 21.98
CA LEU A 218 13.77 -20.86 22.71
C LEU A 218 13.52 -20.11 24.03
N ASN A 219 12.24 -19.78 24.33
CA ASN A 219 11.74 -19.26 25.60
C ASN A 219 10.89 -20.32 26.31
#